data_605b5565b6d95aab9fe674ddaf6c27a9
#
_entry.id   605b5565b6d95aab9fe674ddaf6c27a9
#
_cell.length_a   1.000
_cell.length_b   1.000
_cell.length_c   1.000
_cell.angle_alpha   90.00
_cell.angle_beta   90.00
_cell.angle_gamma   90.00
#
_symmetry.space_group_name_H-M   'P 1'
#
loop_
_entity.id
_entity.type
_entity.pdbx_description
1 polymer ?
#
loop_
_entity_poly.entity_id
_entity_poly.type
_entity_poly.pdbx_seq_one_letter_code
_entity_poly.pdbx_strand_id
1 'polypeptide(L)'
;MAEGEAKSKSSRITRTYLVMKASTETALELAEESWDDKVIPSYIQVRPLDRTEIPEFVELYNRCFLASPDPFCPISVDEAEQLDLDGIFVAEMWDTLAGFIACFLEKNDDSFYGEITGIGVLPSRRRKGVATALIKEASEYFIDSGVDEIYCEVYEENTPSQKLIEAYGFNVVGQREIHIGAQPSEGLDREMPGGKIMRRLGLRPRIGCEDCRDI
;
A
#
# COMPACT_ATOMS: atom_id res chain seq x y z
N MET A 1 5.57 -49.89 -25.79
CA MET A 1 4.80 -49.19 -24.74
C MET A 1 5.69 -48.01 -24.34
N ALA A 2 5.29 -46.82 -24.79
CA ALA A 2 5.99 -45.58 -24.46
C ALA A 2 5.02 -44.73 -23.63
N GLU A 3 5.28 -44.67 -22.34
CA GLU A 3 4.55 -43.78 -21.42
C GLU A 3 5.06 -42.37 -21.65
N GLY A 4 4.19 -41.55 -22.22
CA GLY A 4 4.41 -40.12 -22.37
C GLY A 4 4.15 -39.42 -21.04
N GLU A 5 5.20 -39.00 -20.37
CA GLU A 5 5.09 -38.07 -19.24
C GLU A 5 4.59 -36.71 -19.75
N ALA A 6 3.33 -36.42 -19.44
CA ALA A 6 2.75 -35.11 -19.60
C ALA A 6 3.32 -34.20 -18.51
N LYS A 7 4.40 -33.48 -18.83
CA LYS A 7 4.89 -32.36 -18.02
C LYS A 7 3.83 -31.29 -17.98
N SER A 8 3.09 -31.21 -16.85
CA SER A 8 2.25 -30.07 -16.50
C SER A 8 3.11 -28.80 -16.55
N LYS A 9 2.88 -27.96 -17.56
CA LYS A 9 3.42 -26.60 -17.57
C LYS A 9 2.67 -25.79 -16.53
N SER A 10 3.20 -25.69 -15.31
CA SER A 10 2.76 -24.67 -14.35
C SER A 10 2.95 -23.31 -15.03
N SER A 11 1.87 -22.64 -15.36
CA SER A 11 1.90 -21.29 -15.90
C SER A 11 2.39 -20.35 -14.80
N ARG A 12 3.58 -19.80 -14.94
CA ARG A 12 4.08 -18.73 -14.08
C ARG A 12 3.22 -17.48 -14.34
N ILE A 13 2.60 -16.97 -13.30
CA ILE A 13 1.91 -15.67 -13.37
C ILE A 13 2.94 -14.60 -13.04
N THR A 14 3.17 -13.68 -13.97
CA THR A 14 4.01 -12.48 -13.73
C THR A 14 3.09 -11.31 -13.48
N ARG A 15 3.41 -10.50 -12.48
CA ARG A 15 2.72 -9.25 -12.17
C ARG A 15 3.72 -8.12 -12.17
N THR A 16 3.35 -7.00 -12.79
CA THR A 16 4.18 -5.81 -12.91
C THR A 16 3.69 -4.74 -11.96
N TYR A 17 4.62 -4.18 -11.21
CA TYR A 17 4.39 -3.02 -10.35
C TYR A 17 5.19 -1.83 -10.90
N LEU A 18 4.52 -0.70 -11.05
CA LEU A 18 5.17 0.56 -11.39
C LEU A 18 5.80 1.12 -10.12
N VAL A 19 7.11 1.40 -10.18
CA VAL A 19 7.81 2.14 -9.14
C VAL A 19 7.63 3.63 -9.45
N MET A 20 7.01 4.35 -8.53
CA MET A 20 6.69 5.76 -8.72
C MET A 20 7.37 6.59 -7.64
N LYS A 21 7.76 7.82 -7.99
CA LYS A 21 8.49 8.75 -7.12
C LYS A 21 7.95 10.17 -7.25
N ALA A 22 7.90 10.89 -6.13
CA ALA A 22 7.70 12.33 -6.06
C ALA A 22 8.70 12.99 -5.11
N SER A 23 8.92 14.30 -5.21
CA SER A 23 9.49 15.05 -4.10
C SER A 23 8.44 15.21 -3.00
N THR A 24 8.88 15.22 -1.75
CA THR A 24 7.99 15.35 -0.60
C THR A 24 7.30 16.72 -0.62
N GLU A 25 8.04 17.78 -0.97
CA GLU A 25 7.52 19.14 -1.10
C GLU A 25 6.42 19.23 -2.17
N THR A 26 6.66 18.69 -3.38
CA THR A 26 5.65 18.68 -4.45
C THR A 26 4.39 17.92 -4.06
N ALA A 27 4.54 16.80 -3.37
CA ALA A 27 3.39 16.02 -2.93
C ALA A 27 2.55 16.78 -1.90
N LEU A 28 3.19 17.52 -0.99
CA LEU A 28 2.50 18.38 -0.02
C LEU A 28 1.80 19.54 -0.70
N GLU A 29 2.49 20.30 -1.56
CA GLU A 29 1.91 21.44 -2.29
C GLU A 29 0.64 21.04 -3.06
N LEU A 30 0.70 19.94 -3.83
CA LEU A 30 -0.44 19.46 -4.59
C LEU A 30 -1.57 18.92 -3.70
N ALA A 31 -1.23 18.37 -2.53
CA ALA A 31 -2.24 17.96 -1.56
C ALA A 31 -2.93 19.16 -0.93
N GLU A 32 -2.21 20.23 -0.61
CA GLU A 32 -2.76 21.48 -0.07
C GLU A 32 -3.63 22.18 -1.10
N GLU A 33 -3.17 22.36 -2.34
CA GLU A 33 -3.97 22.91 -3.43
C GLU A 33 -5.27 22.13 -3.63
N SER A 34 -5.20 20.78 -3.63
CA SER A 34 -6.38 19.92 -3.73
C SER A 34 -7.28 20.01 -2.49
N TRP A 35 -6.74 20.38 -1.35
CA TRP A 35 -7.47 20.59 -0.11
C TRP A 35 -8.24 21.90 -0.15
N ASP A 36 -7.60 23.00 -0.56
CA ASP A 36 -8.17 24.33 -0.62
C ASP A 36 -9.25 24.45 -1.70
N ASP A 37 -9.04 23.84 -2.88
CA ASP A 37 -10.02 23.82 -3.98
C ASP A 37 -11.28 22.99 -3.67
N LYS A 38 -11.14 21.99 -2.85
CA LYS A 38 -12.26 21.19 -2.35
C LYS A 38 -12.51 21.64 -0.93
N VAL A 39 -13.66 22.27 -0.65
CA VAL A 39 -14.10 22.45 0.74
C VAL A 39 -14.11 21.06 1.38
N ILE A 40 -12.92 20.60 1.84
CA ILE A 40 -12.82 19.32 2.52
C ILE A 40 -13.54 19.49 3.86
N PRO A 41 -14.53 18.67 4.06
CA PRO A 41 -15.39 18.86 5.20
C PRO A 41 -14.58 18.69 6.49
N SER A 42 -14.78 19.61 7.44
CA SER A 42 -14.18 19.57 8.77
C SER A 42 -14.42 18.27 9.55
N TYR A 43 -15.22 17.37 9.00
CA TYR A 43 -15.50 16.05 9.58
C TYR A 43 -14.52 14.96 9.14
N ILE A 44 -13.51 15.27 8.30
CA ILE A 44 -12.39 14.36 8.03
C ILE A 44 -11.25 14.75 8.96
N GLN A 45 -10.85 13.81 9.79
CA GLN A 45 -9.69 13.96 10.68
C GLN A 45 -8.69 12.86 10.37
N VAL A 46 -7.41 13.23 10.27
CA VAL A 46 -6.32 12.24 10.12
C VAL A 46 -5.50 12.26 11.40
N ARG A 47 -5.11 11.10 11.85
CA ARG A 47 -4.32 10.91 13.06
C ARG A 47 -3.51 9.61 13.00
N PRO A 48 -2.46 9.48 13.80
CA PRO A 48 -1.77 8.20 13.96
C PRO A 48 -2.74 7.09 14.40
N LEU A 49 -2.45 5.86 13.98
CA LEU A 49 -3.20 4.68 14.41
C LEU A 49 -2.86 4.37 15.88
N ASP A 50 -3.88 4.27 16.73
CA ASP A 50 -3.71 3.79 18.10
C ASP A 50 -3.65 2.25 18.16
N ARG A 51 -2.78 1.72 19.00
CA ARG A 51 -2.60 0.26 19.16
C ARG A 51 -3.88 -0.46 19.62
N THR A 52 -4.74 0.22 20.33
CA THR A 52 -6.02 -0.33 20.78
C THR A 52 -7.04 -0.51 19.65
N GLU A 53 -6.82 0.14 18.50
CA GLU A 53 -7.68 0.11 17.32
C GLU A 53 -7.22 -0.89 16.25
N ILE A 54 -6.22 -1.72 16.54
CA ILE A 54 -5.71 -2.72 15.58
C ILE A 54 -6.85 -3.61 15.02
N PRO A 55 -7.82 -4.10 15.80
CA PRO A 55 -8.92 -4.89 15.24
C PRO A 55 -9.72 -4.14 14.18
N GLU A 56 -10.08 -2.88 14.43
CA GLU A 56 -10.81 -2.02 13.50
C GLU A 56 -9.98 -1.66 12.27
N PHE A 57 -8.68 -1.44 12.48
CA PHE A 57 -7.73 -1.21 11.38
C PHE A 57 -7.61 -2.43 10.45
N VAL A 58 -7.55 -3.64 11.00
CA VAL A 58 -7.53 -4.88 10.22
C VAL A 58 -8.77 -5.01 9.36
N GLU A 59 -9.96 -4.74 9.91
CA GLU A 59 -11.19 -4.73 9.14
C GLU A 59 -11.16 -3.67 8.03
N LEU A 60 -10.73 -2.45 8.35
CA LEU A 60 -10.57 -1.36 7.38
C LEU A 60 -9.62 -1.76 6.24
N TYR A 61 -8.42 -2.25 6.58
CA TYR A 61 -7.39 -2.68 5.64
C TYR A 61 -7.95 -3.74 4.68
N ASN A 62 -8.48 -4.82 5.23
CA ASN A 62 -9.00 -5.94 4.45
C ASN A 62 -10.13 -5.50 3.51
N ARG A 63 -11.05 -4.64 3.96
CA ARG A 63 -12.14 -4.11 3.12
C ARG A 63 -11.66 -3.17 2.03
N CYS A 64 -10.64 -2.36 2.27
CA CYS A 64 -10.07 -1.45 1.26
C CYS A 64 -9.43 -2.24 0.11
N PHE A 65 -8.64 -3.27 0.44
CA PHE A 65 -7.92 -4.06 -0.55
C PHE A 65 -8.78 -5.09 -1.25
N LEU A 66 -9.77 -5.69 -0.59
CA LEU A 66 -10.74 -6.57 -1.24
C LEU A 66 -11.46 -5.88 -2.41
N ALA A 67 -11.61 -4.56 -2.36
CA ALA A 67 -12.22 -3.75 -3.40
C ALA A 67 -11.21 -3.17 -4.40
N SER A 68 -9.96 -3.61 -4.37
CA SER A 68 -8.87 -3.17 -5.24
C SER A 68 -8.59 -4.21 -6.32
N PRO A 69 -8.13 -3.82 -7.53
CA PRO A 69 -7.57 -4.76 -8.51
C PRO A 69 -6.28 -5.42 -8.06
N ASP A 70 -5.61 -4.87 -7.04
CA ASP A 70 -4.35 -5.45 -6.54
C ASP A 70 -4.58 -6.85 -6.00
N PRO A 71 -3.66 -7.74 -6.29
CA PRO A 71 -3.62 -9.02 -5.59
C PRO A 71 -3.47 -8.81 -4.10
N PHE A 72 -4.36 -9.39 -3.35
CA PHE A 72 -4.51 -9.09 -1.95
C PHE A 72 -4.49 -10.37 -1.10
N CYS A 73 -3.85 -10.28 0.05
CA CYS A 73 -3.92 -11.29 1.10
C CYS A 73 -4.41 -10.61 2.38
N PRO A 74 -5.51 -11.07 2.98
CA PRO A 74 -6.00 -10.52 4.24
C PRO A 74 -4.95 -10.63 5.34
N ILE A 75 -4.89 -9.61 6.20
CA ILE A 75 -4.09 -9.66 7.44
C ILE A 75 -5.00 -10.03 8.62
N SER A 76 -4.42 -10.70 9.60
CA SER A 76 -5.06 -11.00 10.89
C SER A 76 -4.69 -9.95 11.95
N VAL A 77 -5.42 -9.95 13.06
CA VAL A 77 -5.11 -9.09 14.22
C VAL A 77 -3.74 -9.42 14.78
N ASP A 78 -3.42 -10.71 14.97
CA ASP A 78 -2.13 -11.16 15.50
C ASP A 78 -0.95 -10.70 14.62
N GLU A 79 -1.16 -10.65 13.30
CA GLU A 79 -0.18 -10.13 12.36
C GLU A 79 -0.05 -8.61 12.49
N ALA A 80 -1.15 -7.90 12.60
CA ALA A 80 -1.15 -6.44 12.72
C ALA A 80 -0.58 -5.94 14.06
N GLU A 81 -0.72 -6.72 15.15
CA GLU A 81 -0.12 -6.41 16.45
C GLU A 81 1.42 -6.34 16.42
N GLN A 82 2.04 -6.98 15.43
CA GLN A 82 3.49 -6.97 15.22
C GLN A 82 3.98 -5.77 14.39
N LEU A 83 3.06 -4.96 13.85
CA LEU A 83 3.41 -3.75 13.10
C LEU A 83 4.07 -2.72 14.02
N ASP A 84 5.10 -2.07 13.48
CA ASP A 84 5.47 -0.76 13.93
C ASP A 84 4.40 0.21 13.44
N LEU A 85 3.72 0.87 14.38
CA LEU A 85 2.63 1.79 14.07
C LEU A 85 3.12 3.21 13.75
N ASP A 86 4.41 3.49 13.96
CA ASP A 86 5.00 4.75 13.57
C ASP A 86 4.90 4.93 12.04
N GLY A 87 4.29 6.03 11.62
CA GLY A 87 4.01 6.30 10.21
C GLY A 87 2.73 5.62 9.66
N ILE A 88 1.93 4.96 10.48
CA ILE A 88 0.59 4.51 10.07
C ILE A 88 -0.45 5.52 10.54
N PHE A 89 -1.15 6.14 9.58
CA PHE A 89 -2.20 7.11 9.84
C PHE A 89 -3.55 6.58 9.37
N VAL A 90 -4.58 6.92 10.14
CA VAL A 90 -5.97 6.61 9.80
C VAL A 90 -6.76 7.90 9.60
N ALA A 91 -7.67 7.87 8.65
CA ALA A 91 -8.64 8.94 8.44
C ALA A 91 -9.98 8.54 9.01
N GLU A 92 -10.53 9.38 9.85
CA GLU A 92 -11.90 9.28 10.36
C GLU A 92 -12.85 10.19 9.60
N MET A 93 -14.07 9.72 9.45
CA MET A 93 -15.18 10.49 8.89
C MET A 93 -16.44 10.13 9.68
N TRP A 94 -16.99 11.13 10.41
CA TRP A 94 -18.12 10.94 11.32
C TRP A 94 -17.84 9.85 12.37
N ASP A 95 -16.74 9.99 13.08
CA ASP A 95 -16.29 9.09 14.17
C ASP A 95 -16.15 7.61 13.75
N THR A 96 -15.89 7.36 12.46
CA THR A 96 -15.63 6.02 11.93
C THR A 96 -14.43 6.02 11.02
N LEU A 97 -13.61 4.95 11.08
CA LEU A 97 -12.47 4.78 10.18
C LEU A 97 -12.96 4.74 8.73
N ALA A 98 -12.37 5.56 7.88
CA ALA A 98 -12.75 5.75 6.48
C ALA A 98 -11.63 5.37 5.50
N GLY A 99 -10.38 5.45 5.94
CA GLY A 99 -9.19 5.15 5.14
C GLY A 99 -7.93 5.12 5.99
N PHE A 100 -6.84 4.73 5.40
CA PHE A 100 -5.51 4.69 6.03
C PHE A 100 -4.41 4.96 5.02
N ILE A 101 -3.24 5.34 5.51
CA ILE A 101 -1.97 5.36 4.78
C ILE A 101 -0.87 4.80 5.68
N ALA A 102 0.04 4.03 5.08
CA ALA A 102 1.18 3.45 5.79
C ALA A 102 2.48 3.96 5.14
N CYS A 103 3.26 4.68 5.93
CA CYS A 103 4.47 5.38 5.59
C CYS A 103 5.64 4.77 6.34
N PHE A 104 6.78 4.58 5.67
CA PHE A 104 7.98 4.07 6.31
C PHE A 104 9.19 4.86 5.84
N LEU A 105 10.16 4.99 6.74
CA LEU A 105 11.46 5.57 6.44
C LEU A 105 12.41 4.46 6.02
N GLU A 106 13.00 4.60 4.86
CA GLU A 106 13.96 3.68 4.29
C GLU A 106 15.32 4.34 4.16
N LYS A 107 16.36 3.53 4.16
CA LYS A 107 17.73 3.99 3.99
C LYS A 107 18.38 3.34 2.78
N ASN A 108 18.88 4.16 1.87
CA ASN A 108 19.92 3.79 0.92
C ASN A 108 21.29 3.99 1.56
N ASP A 109 22.35 3.61 0.85
CA ASP A 109 23.74 3.68 1.35
C ASP A 109 24.09 5.08 1.91
N ASP A 110 23.60 6.16 1.31
CA ASP A 110 23.96 7.54 1.67
C ASP A 110 22.77 8.46 2.01
N SER A 111 21.50 8.01 1.86
CA SER A 111 20.32 8.86 2.07
C SER A 111 19.12 8.11 2.65
N PHE A 112 18.23 8.87 3.29
CA PHE A 112 16.92 8.39 3.67
C PHE A 112 15.89 8.78 2.62
N TYR A 113 14.89 7.92 2.41
CA TYR A 113 13.74 8.21 1.57
C TYR A 113 12.46 7.67 2.22
N GLY A 114 11.34 8.28 1.87
CA GLY A 114 10.02 7.82 2.31
C GLY A 114 9.47 6.72 1.40
N GLU A 115 8.75 5.79 1.98
CA GLU A 115 8.01 4.79 1.21
C GLU A 115 6.55 4.73 1.68
N ILE A 116 5.62 4.98 0.76
CA ILE A 116 4.20 4.68 0.97
C ILE A 116 3.98 3.22 0.56
N THR A 117 3.76 2.36 1.55
CA THR A 117 3.55 0.92 1.32
C THR A 117 2.09 0.55 1.10
N GLY A 118 1.18 1.44 1.44
CA GLY A 118 -0.24 1.25 1.21
C GLY A 118 -1.06 2.48 1.51
N ILE A 119 -2.06 2.73 0.67
CA ILE A 119 -3.11 3.70 0.90
C ILE A 119 -4.44 3.06 0.57
N GLY A 120 -5.40 3.16 1.46
CA GLY A 120 -6.73 2.58 1.30
C GLY A 120 -7.83 3.51 1.75
N VAL A 121 -8.91 3.57 0.96
CA VAL A 121 -10.14 4.29 1.31
C VAL A 121 -11.32 3.36 1.06
N LEU A 122 -12.19 3.21 2.07
CA LEU A 122 -13.41 2.42 1.93
C LEU A 122 -14.21 2.84 0.69
N PRO A 123 -14.73 1.92 -0.12
CA PRO A 123 -15.47 2.24 -1.34
C PRO A 123 -16.57 3.29 -1.14
N SER A 124 -17.33 3.20 -0.05
CA SER A 124 -18.39 4.14 0.32
C SER A 124 -17.89 5.53 0.73
N ARG A 125 -16.60 5.68 0.98
CA ARG A 125 -15.95 6.92 1.42
C ARG A 125 -15.05 7.54 0.34
N ARG A 126 -14.90 6.89 -0.82
CA ARG A 126 -14.11 7.40 -1.94
C ARG A 126 -14.72 8.70 -2.51
N ARG A 127 -13.87 9.50 -3.18
CA ARG A 127 -14.23 10.78 -3.82
C ARG A 127 -14.76 11.86 -2.86
N LYS A 128 -14.40 11.76 -1.58
CA LYS A 128 -14.81 12.71 -0.52
C LYS A 128 -13.62 13.44 0.12
N GLY A 129 -12.42 13.37 -0.47
CA GLY A 129 -11.23 14.04 0.04
C GLY A 129 -10.38 13.19 1.02
N VAL A 130 -10.84 11.99 1.42
CA VAL A 130 -10.12 11.15 2.39
C VAL A 130 -8.69 10.84 1.94
N ALA A 131 -8.47 10.45 0.68
CA ALA A 131 -7.13 10.17 0.17
C ALA A 131 -6.24 11.43 0.15
N THR A 132 -6.81 12.59 -0.19
CA THR A 132 -6.11 13.89 -0.16
C THR A 132 -5.59 14.19 1.25
N ALA A 133 -6.48 14.04 2.26
CA ALA A 133 -6.12 14.24 3.67
C ALA A 133 -4.98 13.31 4.11
N LEU A 134 -5.06 12.04 3.74
CA LEU A 134 -4.04 11.03 4.07
C LEU A 134 -2.69 11.33 3.40
N ILE A 135 -2.69 11.76 2.13
CA ILE A 135 -1.46 12.10 1.41
C ILE A 135 -0.84 13.38 1.99
N LYS A 136 -1.66 14.37 2.35
CA LYS A 136 -1.18 15.58 3.04
C LYS A 136 -0.44 15.21 4.33
N GLU A 137 -1.08 14.46 5.22
CA GLU A 137 -0.48 14.01 6.49
C GLU A 137 0.81 13.20 6.27
N ALA A 138 0.81 12.29 5.29
CA ALA A 138 2.01 11.51 4.95
C ALA A 138 3.16 12.40 4.46
N SER A 139 2.86 13.43 3.66
CA SER A 139 3.87 14.37 3.16
C SER A 139 4.44 15.22 4.31
N GLU A 140 3.60 15.70 5.22
CA GLU A 140 4.04 16.41 6.43
C GLU A 140 4.94 15.51 7.30
N TYR A 141 4.54 14.26 7.53
CA TYR A 141 5.34 13.28 8.29
C TYR A 141 6.73 13.07 7.65
N PHE A 142 6.81 12.93 6.33
CA PHE A 142 8.08 12.75 5.64
C PHE A 142 8.96 14.01 5.66
N ILE A 143 8.38 15.21 5.56
CA ILE A 143 9.12 16.47 5.71
C ILE A 143 9.71 16.60 7.11
N ASP A 144 8.89 16.35 8.13
CA ASP A 144 9.32 16.40 9.53
C ASP A 144 10.41 15.36 9.84
N SER A 145 10.42 14.26 9.09
CA SER A 145 11.47 13.23 9.14
C SER A 145 12.72 13.56 8.33
N GLY A 146 12.77 14.71 7.65
CA GLY A 146 13.91 15.16 6.84
C GLY A 146 14.09 14.35 5.55
N VAL A 147 13.00 13.93 4.92
CA VAL A 147 12.99 13.11 3.71
C VAL A 147 12.55 13.95 2.51
N ASP A 148 13.39 14.00 1.47
CA ASP A 148 13.15 14.80 0.27
C ASP A 148 12.39 14.02 -0.82
N GLU A 149 12.46 12.71 -0.82
CA GLU A 149 11.89 11.85 -1.87
C GLU A 149 10.97 10.76 -1.29
N ILE A 150 9.81 10.58 -1.91
CA ILE A 150 8.83 9.56 -1.56
C ILE A 150 8.69 8.58 -2.71
N TYR A 151 8.72 7.31 -2.41
CA TYR A 151 8.47 6.21 -3.35
C TYR A 151 7.19 5.45 -3.00
N CYS A 152 6.56 4.89 -4.01
CA CYS A 152 5.50 3.90 -3.85
C CYS A 152 5.53 2.90 -5.00
N GLU A 153 4.90 1.75 -4.81
CA GLU A 153 4.68 0.78 -5.88
C GLU A 153 3.18 0.61 -6.12
N VAL A 154 2.79 0.68 -7.38
CA VAL A 154 1.39 0.53 -7.80
C VAL A 154 1.29 -0.60 -8.81
N TYR A 155 0.36 -1.52 -8.61
CA TYR A 155 0.08 -2.57 -9.58
C TYR A 155 -0.33 -1.97 -10.93
N GLU A 156 0.27 -2.45 -12.04
CA GLU A 156 0.09 -1.84 -13.37
C GLU A 156 -1.36 -1.84 -13.86
N GLU A 157 -2.19 -2.77 -13.41
CA GLU A 157 -3.61 -2.80 -13.75
C GLU A 157 -4.48 -1.95 -12.80
N ASN A 158 -3.91 -1.41 -11.70
CA ASN A 158 -4.64 -0.55 -10.76
C ASN A 158 -4.65 0.91 -11.23
N THR A 159 -5.30 1.16 -12.36
CA THR A 159 -5.44 2.51 -12.93
C THR A 159 -6.00 3.56 -11.94
N PRO A 160 -6.98 3.24 -11.07
CA PRO A 160 -7.46 4.21 -10.09
C PRO A 160 -6.37 4.67 -9.12
N SER A 161 -5.52 3.77 -8.62
CA SER A 161 -4.40 4.11 -7.74
C SER A 161 -3.32 4.89 -8.48
N GLN A 162 -2.98 4.50 -9.72
CA GLN A 162 -2.03 5.26 -10.54
C GLN A 162 -2.46 6.72 -10.69
N LYS A 163 -3.70 6.95 -11.12
CA LYS A 163 -4.25 8.31 -11.29
C LYS A 163 -4.30 9.10 -9.97
N LEU A 164 -4.57 8.42 -8.86
CA LEU A 164 -4.53 9.04 -7.55
C LEU A 164 -3.12 9.57 -7.24
N ILE A 165 -2.11 8.72 -7.36
CA ILE A 165 -0.73 9.04 -7.01
C ILE A 165 -0.14 10.04 -8.00
N GLU A 166 -0.41 9.91 -9.31
CA GLU A 166 0.00 10.89 -10.33
C GLU A 166 -0.50 12.31 -10.04
N ALA A 167 -1.73 12.42 -9.50
CA ALA A 167 -2.31 13.72 -9.13
C ALA A 167 -1.55 14.44 -8.02
N TYR A 168 -0.66 13.76 -7.30
CA TYR A 168 0.21 14.31 -6.26
C TYR A 168 1.69 14.34 -6.68
N GLY A 169 1.96 14.42 -7.99
CA GLY A 169 3.29 14.63 -8.54
C GLY A 169 4.15 13.36 -8.64
N PHE A 170 3.61 12.19 -8.36
CA PHE A 170 4.36 10.95 -8.55
C PHE A 170 4.49 10.60 -10.03
N ASN A 171 5.71 10.27 -10.42
CA ASN A 171 6.04 9.86 -11.79
C ASN A 171 6.65 8.46 -11.77
N VAL A 172 6.39 7.68 -12.82
CA VAL A 172 7.00 6.35 -12.99
C VAL A 172 8.50 6.49 -13.21
N VAL A 173 9.29 5.86 -12.36
CA VAL A 173 10.76 5.84 -12.43
C VAL A 173 11.31 4.44 -12.69
N GLY A 174 10.48 3.42 -12.63
CA GLY A 174 10.89 2.04 -12.89
C GLY A 174 9.71 1.07 -12.86
N GLN A 175 10.04 -0.19 -13.02
CA GLN A 175 9.08 -1.29 -12.94
C GLN A 175 9.71 -2.45 -12.17
N ARG A 176 8.87 -3.21 -11.48
CA ARG A 176 9.28 -4.44 -10.80
C ARG A 176 8.34 -5.58 -11.16
N GLU A 177 8.91 -6.68 -11.64
CA GLU A 177 8.16 -7.89 -11.95
C GLU A 177 8.20 -8.87 -10.77
N ILE A 178 7.05 -9.44 -10.43
CA ILE A 178 6.90 -10.48 -9.43
C ILE A 178 6.38 -11.74 -10.10
N HIS A 179 7.09 -12.85 -9.91
CA HIS A 179 6.74 -14.16 -10.47
C HIS A 179 6.05 -15.00 -9.40
N ILE A 180 4.77 -15.33 -9.60
CA ILE A 180 3.97 -16.13 -8.68
C ILE A 180 3.92 -17.56 -9.18
N GLY A 181 4.11 -18.55 -8.28
CA GLY A 181 4.00 -19.98 -8.60
C GLY A 181 5.30 -20.67 -9.00
N ALA A 182 6.47 -20.05 -8.80
CA ALA A 182 7.73 -20.79 -8.80
C ALA A 182 7.86 -21.57 -7.49
N GLN A 183 8.31 -22.85 -7.58
CA GLN A 183 8.73 -23.59 -6.38
C GLN A 183 9.80 -22.77 -5.64
N PRO A 184 9.81 -22.77 -4.30
CA PRO A 184 10.78 -22.00 -3.53
C PRO A 184 12.18 -22.54 -3.84
N SER A 185 12.88 -21.90 -4.77
CA SER A 185 14.32 -22.00 -4.88
C SER A 185 14.90 -20.94 -3.95
N GLU A 186 15.81 -21.35 -3.10
CA GLU A 186 16.49 -20.53 -2.11
C GLU A 186 16.88 -19.17 -2.70
N GLY A 187 16.24 -18.09 -2.23
CA GLY A 187 16.53 -16.71 -2.59
C GLY A 187 15.40 -15.85 -3.13
N LEU A 188 14.23 -16.42 -3.49
CA LEU A 188 13.10 -15.68 -4.07
C LEU A 188 11.97 -15.33 -3.07
N ASP A 189 12.16 -15.62 -1.79
CA ASP A 189 11.12 -15.49 -0.75
C ASP A 189 10.75 -14.04 -0.36
N ARG A 190 11.26 -13.04 -1.09
CA ARG A 190 11.16 -11.64 -0.62
C ARG A 190 10.15 -10.78 -1.35
N GLU A 191 9.44 -11.27 -2.38
CA GLU A 191 8.74 -10.37 -3.29
C GLU A 191 7.32 -10.79 -3.68
N MET A 192 6.45 -11.01 -2.69
CA MET A 192 5.02 -11.21 -2.96
C MET A 192 4.24 -9.88 -3.03
N PRO A 193 3.20 -9.77 -3.90
CA PRO A 193 2.29 -8.64 -3.92
C PRO A 193 1.62 -8.44 -2.55
N GLY A 194 1.48 -7.20 -2.11
CA GLY A 194 1.12 -6.89 -0.72
C GLY A 194 2.26 -7.11 0.27
N GLY A 195 3.40 -7.62 -0.23
CA GLY A 195 4.54 -8.04 0.57
C GLY A 195 5.33 -6.93 1.25
N LYS A 196 5.07 -5.63 0.95
CA LYS A 196 5.80 -4.57 1.64
C LYS A 196 5.33 -4.41 3.08
N ILE A 197 4.02 -4.31 3.31
CA ILE A 197 3.47 -4.36 4.68
C ILE A 197 3.80 -5.73 5.30
N MET A 198 3.58 -6.83 4.59
CA MET A 198 3.87 -8.18 5.05
C MET A 198 5.36 -8.41 5.35
N ARG A 199 6.28 -7.85 4.56
CA ARG A 199 7.73 -7.91 4.82
C ARG A 199 8.12 -7.15 6.08
N ARG A 200 7.49 -6.00 6.33
CA ARG A 200 7.72 -5.24 7.55
C ARG A 200 7.15 -5.91 8.78
N LEU A 201 6.10 -6.70 8.60
CA LEU A 201 5.57 -7.59 9.64
C LEU A 201 6.50 -8.77 9.95
N GLY A 202 7.58 -8.98 9.19
CA GLY A 202 8.38 -10.20 9.31
C GLY A 202 7.62 -11.46 8.93
N LEU A 203 6.43 -11.30 8.36
CA LEU A 203 5.55 -12.40 8.00
C LEU A 203 5.99 -12.99 6.67
N ARG A 204 6.18 -14.29 6.65
CA ARG A 204 6.36 -15.01 5.40
C ARG A 204 5.03 -15.02 4.65
N PRO A 205 5.02 -14.67 3.35
CA PRO A 205 3.81 -14.84 2.56
C PRO A 205 3.37 -16.30 2.67
N ARG A 206 2.11 -16.53 3.04
CA ARG A 206 1.55 -17.89 3.09
C ARG A 206 1.49 -18.42 1.66
N ILE A 207 2.44 -19.29 1.32
CA ILE A 207 2.39 -20.05 0.07
C ILE A 207 1.19 -21.00 0.22
N GLY A 208 0.13 -20.79 -0.58
CA GLY A 208 -1.04 -21.67 -0.61
C GLY A 208 -2.23 -21.19 0.22
N CYS A 209 -2.50 -19.91 0.30
CA CYS A 209 -3.82 -19.45 0.71
C CYS A 209 -4.83 -19.87 -0.36
N GLU A 210 -5.49 -21.02 -0.15
CA GLU A 210 -6.57 -21.51 -1.03
C GLU A 210 -7.73 -20.52 -1.06
N ASP A 211 -7.92 -19.73 0.01
CA ASP A 211 -8.95 -18.71 0.15
C ASP A 211 -8.75 -17.47 -0.73
N CYS A 212 -7.55 -17.28 -1.31
CA CYS A 212 -7.27 -16.15 -2.22
C CYS A 212 -7.63 -16.45 -3.69
N ARG A 213 -8.15 -17.62 -4.02
CA ARG A 213 -8.46 -18.03 -5.41
C ARG A 213 -9.91 -17.87 -5.81
N ASP A 214 -10.81 -17.74 -4.83
CA ASP A 214 -12.26 -17.79 -5.05
C ASP A 214 -13.00 -16.50 -4.61
N ILE A 215 -12.30 -15.33 -4.57
CA ILE A 215 -12.92 -14.03 -4.28
C ILE A 215 -12.77 -13.10 -5.49
#